data_49abe4b49a6c8e0a74cfdff1a713e761
#
_entry.id   49abe4b49a6c8e0a74cfdff1a713e761
#
_cell.length_a   1.000
_cell.length_b   1.000
_cell.length_c   1.000
_cell.angle_alpha   90.00
_cell.angle_beta   90.00
_cell.angle_gamma   90.00
#
_symmetry.space_group_name_H-M   'P 1'
#
loop_
_entity.id
_entity.type
_entity.pdbx_description
1 polymer ?
#
loop_
_entity_poly.entity_id
_entity_poly.type
_entity_poly.pdbx_seq_one_letter_code
_entity_poly.pdbx_strand_id
1 'polypeptide(L)'
;MIPNRGTAIIAAIALASLFHAPFADAVAADRAAEQVFRNSPPRREVKERDWGPWLGPFRDKLVPSLMQDFGERYLYAPANAALEPPRYGEKRVVFLGDSITDRWDLKRSFPDKSYINRGIGSQVTAQMVLRFQQDVVALHPRVVVILAGVNDVQGFLQRETVETIEQNYTAMADMADRHGIALVFGSLLPVNNYTEQAKDVLSERNPAELRALNDWLKGFCAGRGYAYADYYSALVDDKGLMKRDLTIDGIHPLRAGYAIMAPIAEAAIEQALDTR
;
A
#
# COMPACT_ATOMS: atom_id res chain seq x y z
N MET A 1 10.28 -32.35 -71.01
CA MET A 1 9.59 -32.50 -69.74
C MET A 1 9.34 -31.12 -69.19
N ILE A 2 8.09 -30.71 -69.20
CA ILE A 2 7.62 -29.36 -68.84
C ILE A 2 7.14 -29.47 -67.38
N PRO A 3 7.59 -28.67 -66.41
CA PRO A 3 6.90 -28.59 -65.12
C PRO A 3 5.86 -27.47 -65.14
N ASN A 4 4.79 -27.82 -64.59
CA ASN A 4 3.49 -27.20 -64.43
C ASN A 4 3.55 -25.84 -63.76
N ARG A 5 3.00 -24.82 -64.39
CA ARG A 5 2.66 -23.50 -63.83
C ARG A 5 1.22 -23.58 -63.34
N GLY A 6 1.04 -23.47 -62.05
CA GLY A 6 -0.31 -23.36 -61.50
C GLY A 6 -0.28 -23.44 -59.99
N THR A 7 -0.14 -22.31 -59.32
CA THR A 7 -0.75 -21.99 -58.01
C THR A 7 -0.07 -20.75 -57.39
N ALA A 8 -0.41 -19.58 -57.91
CA ALA A 8 -0.01 -18.31 -57.29
C ALA A 8 -1.00 -17.20 -57.60
N ILE A 9 -2.29 -17.43 -57.39
CA ILE A 9 -3.33 -16.36 -57.43
C ILE A 9 -4.47 -16.81 -56.50
N ILE A 10 -4.28 -16.84 -55.20
CA ILE A 10 -5.34 -16.80 -54.17
C ILE A 10 -4.70 -16.35 -52.84
N ALA A 11 -4.07 -15.20 -52.82
CA ALA A 11 -3.59 -14.61 -51.55
C ALA A 11 -3.68 -13.08 -51.50
N ALA A 12 -4.44 -12.47 -52.42
CA ALA A 12 -4.49 -11.02 -52.53
C ALA A 12 -5.91 -10.41 -52.33
N ILE A 13 -6.90 -11.17 -51.89
CA ILE A 13 -8.27 -10.65 -51.69
C ILE A 13 -8.76 -10.71 -50.22
N ALA A 14 -7.92 -11.07 -49.29
CA ALA A 14 -8.32 -11.15 -47.85
C ALA A 14 -7.82 -9.98 -46.98
N LEU A 15 -7.18 -8.95 -47.53
CA LEU A 15 -6.64 -7.80 -46.76
C LEU A 15 -7.33 -6.45 -46.99
N ALA A 16 -8.38 -6.38 -47.81
CA ALA A 16 -9.07 -5.12 -48.11
C ALA A 16 -10.44 -4.96 -47.42
N SER A 17 -10.86 -5.90 -46.59
CA SER A 17 -12.18 -5.84 -45.88
C SER A 17 -12.09 -5.52 -44.39
N LEU A 18 -10.95 -5.12 -43.86
CA LEU A 18 -10.74 -4.85 -42.42
C LEU A 18 -10.86 -3.36 -42.04
N PHE A 19 -11.24 -2.46 -42.93
CA PHE A 19 -11.24 -1.01 -42.66
C PHE A 19 -12.56 -0.29 -42.87
N HIS A 20 -13.68 -0.97 -43.00
CA HIS A 20 -15.01 -0.33 -42.99
C HIS A 20 -16.01 -1.20 -42.24
N ALA A 21 -15.87 -1.26 -40.93
CA ALA A 21 -17.02 -1.65 -40.10
C ALA A 21 -18.03 -0.50 -40.20
N PRO A 22 -19.26 -0.74 -40.71
CA PRO A 22 -20.26 0.30 -40.82
C PRO A 22 -20.67 0.73 -39.38
N PHE A 23 -21.12 1.99 -39.27
CA PHE A 23 -21.58 2.61 -38.01
C PHE A 23 -22.55 1.70 -37.22
N ALA A 24 -23.25 0.82 -37.90
CA ALA A 24 -24.14 -0.19 -37.35
C ALA A 24 -23.40 -1.24 -36.47
N ASP A 25 -22.15 -1.61 -36.79
CA ASP A 25 -21.37 -2.60 -36.04
C ASP A 25 -20.82 -1.99 -34.77
N ALA A 26 -20.45 -0.68 -34.78
CA ALA A 26 -20.06 0.04 -33.59
C ALA A 26 -21.23 0.19 -32.60
N VAL A 27 -22.42 0.46 -33.07
CA VAL A 27 -23.64 0.52 -32.23
C VAL A 27 -24.03 -0.87 -31.70
N ALA A 28 -23.83 -1.94 -32.49
CA ALA A 28 -24.08 -3.31 -32.04
C ALA A 28 -23.02 -3.75 -30.99
N ALA A 29 -21.76 -3.37 -31.15
CA ALA A 29 -20.71 -3.63 -30.17
C ALA A 29 -20.94 -2.86 -28.87
N ASP A 30 -21.41 -1.62 -28.93
CA ASP A 30 -21.78 -0.80 -27.77
C ASP A 30 -22.99 -1.41 -27.03
N ARG A 31 -24.02 -1.87 -27.74
CA ARG A 31 -25.14 -2.60 -27.14
C ARG A 31 -24.73 -3.96 -26.54
N ALA A 32 -23.79 -4.66 -27.16
CA ALA A 32 -23.24 -5.91 -26.61
C ALA A 32 -22.41 -5.66 -25.35
N ALA A 33 -21.63 -4.59 -25.31
CA ALA A 33 -20.90 -4.16 -24.12
C ALA A 33 -21.85 -3.74 -22.98
N GLU A 34 -22.93 -3.00 -23.28
CA GLU A 34 -23.99 -2.69 -22.31
C GLU A 34 -24.67 -3.96 -21.78
N GLN A 35 -24.82 -4.98 -22.60
CA GLN A 35 -25.49 -6.22 -22.22
C GLN A 35 -24.61 -7.08 -21.30
N VAL A 36 -23.29 -7.06 -21.47
CA VAL A 36 -22.31 -7.74 -20.61
C VAL A 36 -22.29 -7.15 -19.19
N PHE A 37 -22.51 -5.84 -19.06
CA PHE A 37 -22.49 -5.14 -17.77
C PHE A 37 -23.88 -4.88 -17.17
N ARG A 38 -24.94 -5.50 -17.71
CA ARG A 38 -26.35 -5.25 -17.32
C ARG A 38 -26.62 -5.45 -15.82
N ASN A 39 -25.87 -6.32 -15.16
CA ASN A 39 -26.01 -6.61 -13.73
C ASN A 39 -24.96 -5.90 -12.85
N SER A 40 -24.06 -5.13 -13.46
CA SER A 40 -23.09 -4.37 -12.70
C SER A 40 -23.72 -3.08 -12.18
N PRO A 41 -23.52 -2.72 -10.90
CA PRO A 41 -23.97 -1.43 -10.41
C PRO A 41 -23.25 -0.31 -11.19
N PRO A 42 -23.87 0.87 -11.32
CA PRO A 42 -23.25 1.99 -12.01
C PRO A 42 -21.90 2.32 -11.35
N ARG A 43 -20.88 2.53 -12.17
CA ARG A 43 -19.58 2.94 -11.68
C ARG A 43 -19.68 4.32 -11.05
N ARG A 44 -18.97 4.50 -9.93
CA ARG A 44 -18.89 5.79 -9.23
C ARG A 44 -18.27 6.84 -10.15
N GLU A 45 -18.92 7.99 -10.28
CA GLU A 45 -18.35 9.16 -10.92
C GLU A 45 -17.19 9.67 -10.06
N VAL A 46 -15.99 9.70 -10.63
CA VAL A 46 -14.80 10.20 -9.94
C VAL A 46 -14.71 11.70 -10.20
N LYS A 47 -14.93 12.50 -9.16
CA LYS A 47 -14.63 13.93 -9.25
C LYS A 47 -13.13 14.12 -9.16
N GLU A 48 -12.55 14.75 -10.17
CA GLU A 48 -11.15 15.16 -10.14
C GLU A 48 -10.94 16.14 -8.99
N ARG A 49 -9.89 15.89 -8.21
CA ARG A 49 -9.41 16.79 -7.15
C ARG A 49 -8.16 17.50 -7.65
N ASP A 50 -8.05 18.79 -7.38
CA ASP A 50 -6.77 19.48 -7.57
C ASP A 50 -5.76 18.97 -6.51
N TRP A 51 -4.71 18.31 -6.98
CA TRP A 51 -3.64 17.77 -6.14
C TRP A 51 -2.48 18.74 -5.98
N GLY A 52 -2.60 19.94 -6.54
CA GLY A 52 -1.55 20.95 -6.50
C GLY A 52 -0.30 20.59 -7.33
N PRO A 53 0.69 21.49 -7.35
CA PRO A 53 1.83 21.40 -8.26
C PRO A 53 2.83 20.28 -7.94
N TRP A 54 2.78 19.69 -6.75
CA TRP A 54 3.68 18.62 -6.32
C TRP A 54 3.09 17.23 -6.48
N LEU A 55 1.90 17.01 -5.90
CA LEU A 55 1.28 15.68 -5.93
C LEU A 55 0.60 15.38 -7.27
N GLY A 56 0.08 16.39 -7.97
CA GLY A 56 -0.57 16.21 -9.27
C GLY A 56 0.34 15.53 -10.28
N PRO A 57 1.50 16.09 -10.64
CA PRO A 57 2.42 15.47 -11.60
C PRO A 57 2.97 14.12 -11.17
N PHE A 58 3.14 13.89 -9.87
CA PHE A 58 3.54 12.57 -9.35
C PHE A 58 2.42 11.55 -9.55
N ARG A 59 1.19 11.92 -9.21
CA ARG A 59 0.01 11.08 -9.35
C ARG A 59 -0.27 10.74 -10.82
N ASP A 60 -0.12 11.70 -11.72
CA ASP A 60 -0.31 11.50 -13.17
C ASP A 60 0.66 10.46 -13.75
N LYS A 61 1.87 10.39 -13.23
CA LYS A 61 2.85 9.36 -13.61
C LYS A 61 2.55 8.00 -12.96
N LEU A 62 2.05 8.00 -11.73
CA LEU A 62 1.80 6.78 -10.95
C LEU A 62 0.56 6.04 -11.44
N VAL A 63 -0.55 6.75 -11.67
CA VAL A 63 -1.85 6.14 -12.00
C VAL A 63 -1.80 5.18 -13.19
N PRO A 64 -1.13 5.46 -14.32
CA PRO A 64 -1.04 4.51 -15.42
C PRO A 64 -0.38 3.18 -15.03
N SER A 65 0.62 3.18 -14.16
CA SER A 65 1.27 1.95 -13.70
C SER A 65 0.37 1.18 -12.73
N LEU A 66 -0.40 1.86 -11.90
CA LEU A 66 -1.36 1.24 -11.00
C LEU A 66 -2.50 0.54 -11.74
N MET A 67 -2.84 0.99 -12.97
CA MET A 67 -3.82 0.31 -13.81
C MET A 67 -3.32 -1.05 -14.32
N GLN A 68 -2.01 -1.27 -14.36
CA GLN A 68 -1.39 -2.54 -14.75
C GLN A 68 -1.19 -3.47 -13.56
N ASP A 69 -0.73 -2.93 -12.43
CA ASP A 69 -0.55 -3.63 -11.16
C ASP A 69 -0.86 -2.71 -9.99
N PHE A 70 -2.12 -2.69 -9.54
CA PHE A 70 -2.57 -1.82 -8.47
C PHE A 70 -1.81 -2.04 -7.16
N GLY A 71 -1.38 -3.26 -6.87
CA GLY A 71 -0.58 -3.62 -5.70
C GLY A 71 0.90 -3.28 -5.80
N GLU A 72 1.38 -2.87 -6.99
CA GLU A 72 2.80 -2.60 -7.29
C GLU A 72 3.72 -3.77 -6.90
N ARG A 73 3.24 -4.99 -7.10
CA ARG A 73 3.91 -6.23 -6.70
C ARG A 73 5.26 -6.44 -7.39
N TYR A 74 5.47 -5.80 -8.53
CA TYR A 74 6.71 -5.85 -9.29
C TYR A 74 7.89 -5.19 -8.56
N LEU A 75 7.65 -4.23 -7.65
CA LEU A 75 8.72 -3.45 -7.03
C LEU A 75 9.65 -4.31 -6.17
N TYR A 76 9.09 -5.19 -5.35
CA TYR A 76 9.91 -6.07 -4.52
C TYR A 76 10.10 -7.48 -5.09
N ALA A 77 9.50 -7.82 -6.24
CA ALA A 77 9.60 -9.15 -6.82
C ALA A 77 11.05 -9.63 -7.04
N PRO A 78 11.98 -8.82 -7.58
CA PRO A 78 13.38 -9.26 -7.70
C PRO A 78 14.07 -9.47 -6.35
N ALA A 79 13.83 -8.58 -5.38
CA ALA A 79 14.42 -8.67 -4.06
C ALA A 79 13.86 -9.86 -3.26
N ASN A 80 12.56 -10.16 -3.43
CA ASN A 80 11.92 -11.33 -2.83
C ASN A 80 12.48 -12.63 -3.42
N ALA A 81 12.67 -12.68 -4.73
CA ALA A 81 13.22 -13.84 -5.41
C ALA A 81 14.70 -14.12 -5.05
N ALA A 82 15.46 -13.08 -4.70
CA ALA A 82 16.85 -13.19 -4.28
C ALA A 82 17.01 -13.49 -2.77
N LEU A 83 15.92 -13.48 -2.01
CA LEU A 83 15.99 -13.68 -0.57
C LEU A 83 16.07 -15.17 -0.24
N GLU A 84 17.16 -15.58 0.41
CA GLU A 84 17.31 -16.94 0.89
C GLU A 84 16.25 -17.31 1.94
N PRO A 85 15.81 -18.57 2.01
CA PRO A 85 14.95 -19.04 3.09
C PRO A 85 15.52 -18.68 4.47
N PRO A 86 14.67 -18.45 5.49
CA PRO A 86 15.15 -18.14 6.82
C PRO A 86 15.99 -19.28 7.37
N ARG A 87 17.12 -18.95 7.99
CA ARG A 87 17.96 -19.93 8.67
C ARG A 87 17.26 -20.49 9.91
N TYR A 88 17.65 -21.69 10.30
CA TYR A 88 17.12 -22.26 11.55
C TYR A 88 17.34 -21.31 12.73
N GLY A 89 16.27 -20.98 13.46
CA GLY A 89 16.29 -20.03 14.57
C GLY A 89 16.28 -18.56 14.19
N GLU A 90 16.31 -18.20 12.90
CA GLU A 90 16.20 -16.82 12.45
C GLU A 90 14.84 -16.22 12.81
N LYS A 91 14.89 -15.09 13.50
CA LYS A 91 13.69 -14.29 13.83
C LYS A 91 13.49 -13.21 12.75
N ARG A 92 13.20 -13.66 11.51
CA ARG A 92 12.93 -12.73 10.42
C ARG A 92 11.69 -11.90 10.70
N VAL A 93 11.80 -10.59 10.51
CA VAL A 93 10.70 -9.63 10.67
C VAL A 93 10.53 -8.86 9.36
N VAL A 94 9.29 -8.72 8.89
CA VAL A 94 8.96 -7.88 7.75
C VAL A 94 8.26 -6.62 8.22
N PHE A 95 8.73 -5.46 7.78
CA PHE A 95 8.06 -4.17 7.96
C PHE A 95 7.28 -3.84 6.70
N LEU A 96 5.97 -3.95 6.76
CA LEU A 96 5.03 -3.62 5.69
C LEU A 96 4.43 -2.24 5.93
N GLY A 97 4.39 -1.39 4.91
CA GLY A 97 3.83 -0.05 5.06
C GLY A 97 3.96 0.82 3.83
N ASP A 98 3.75 2.10 4.04
CA ASP A 98 3.84 3.16 3.04
C ASP A 98 5.21 3.87 3.03
N SER A 99 5.25 5.16 2.66
CA SER A 99 6.47 5.98 2.62
C SER A 99 7.16 6.12 3.98
N ILE A 100 6.43 6.03 5.09
CA ILE A 100 7.02 6.10 6.43
C ILE A 100 7.88 4.86 6.68
N THR A 101 7.39 3.69 6.29
CA THR A 101 8.16 2.45 6.35
C THR A 101 9.27 2.42 5.31
N ASP A 102 9.00 2.82 4.06
CA ASP A 102 9.97 2.87 2.97
C ASP A 102 11.23 3.67 3.34
N ARG A 103 11.05 4.85 3.95
CA ARG A 103 12.14 5.74 4.37
C ARG A 103 12.85 5.31 5.67
N TRP A 104 12.38 4.26 6.34
CA TRP A 104 12.97 3.80 7.59
C TRP A 104 14.24 2.98 7.33
N ASP A 105 15.40 3.52 7.67
CA ASP A 105 16.65 2.77 7.64
C ASP A 105 16.69 1.72 8.76
N LEU A 106 16.17 0.53 8.45
CA LEU A 106 16.08 -0.57 9.41
C LEU A 106 17.44 -1.09 9.83
N LYS A 107 18.44 -1.08 8.93
CA LYS A 107 19.81 -1.53 9.28
C LYS A 107 20.46 -0.64 10.33
N ARG A 108 20.19 0.66 10.25
CA ARG A 108 20.66 1.62 11.23
C ARG A 108 19.90 1.54 12.54
N SER A 109 18.57 1.39 12.47
CA SER A 109 17.71 1.37 13.64
C SER A 109 17.82 0.07 14.42
N PHE A 110 18.09 -1.05 13.73
CA PHE A 110 18.12 -2.40 14.27
C PHE A 110 19.37 -3.14 13.75
N PRO A 111 20.58 -2.75 14.19
CA PRO A 111 21.80 -3.42 13.78
C PRO A 111 21.73 -4.90 14.18
N ASP A 112 22.27 -5.76 13.32
CA ASP A 112 22.34 -7.22 13.52
C ASP A 112 20.99 -7.97 13.57
N LYS A 113 19.88 -7.32 13.17
CA LYS A 113 18.56 -7.95 13.06
C LYS A 113 18.25 -8.32 11.62
N SER A 114 17.55 -9.46 11.43
CA SER A 114 17.04 -9.93 10.14
C SER A 114 15.71 -9.24 9.79
N TYR A 115 15.71 -7.91 9.73
CA TYR A 115 14.55 -7.09 9.45
C TYR A 115 14.53 -6.65 8.00
N ILE A 116 13.39 -6.85 7.33
CA ILE A 116 13.19 -6.63 5.91
C ILE A 116 12.20 -5.49 5.72
N ASN A 117 12.62 -4.44 5.02
CA ASN A 117 11.74 -3.34 4.64
C ASN A 117 10.92 -3.72 3.39
N ARG A 118 9.59 -3.58 3.50
CA ARG A 118 8.59 -3.71 2.42
C ARG A 118 7.64 -2.51 2.45
N GLY A 119 8.18 -1.32 2.74
CA GLY A 119 7.48 -0.06 2.56
C GLY A 119 7.46 0.36 1.09
N ILE A 120 6.35 0.92 0.62
CA ILE A 120 6.22 1.52 -0.71
C ILE A 120 5.54 2.88 -0.56
N GLY A 121 6.23 3.92 -1.02
CA GLY A 121 5.73 5.30 -0.93
C GLY A 121 4.33 5.47 -1.52
N SER A 122 3.49 6.26 -0.86
CA SER A 122 2.12 6.62 -1.28
C SER A 122 1.08 5.48 -1.24
N GLN A 123 1.45 4.26 -0.88
CA GLN A 123 0.50 3.15 -0.84
C GLN A 123 -0.59 3.34 0.20
N VAL A 124 -1.80 2.88 -0.17
CA VAL A 124 -2.97 2.74 0.69
C VAL A 124 -3.10 1.30 1.18
N THR A 125 -3.89 1.09 2.23
CA THR A 125 -4.06 -0.24 2.85
C THR A 125 -4.55 -1.32 1.88
N ALA A 126 -5.43 -0.98 0.93
CA ALA A 126 -5.92 -1.91 -0.10
C ALA A 126 -4.79 -2.47 -0.98
N GLN A 127 -3.79 -1.66 -1.33
CA GLN A 127 -2.61 -2.10 -2.08
C GLN A 127 -1.75 -3.08 -1.27
N MET A 128 -1.61 -2.83 0.03
CA MET A 128 -0.86 -3.72 0.93
C MET A 128 -1.52 -5.08 1.07
N VAL A 129 -2.86 -5.15 1.12
CA VAL A 129 -3.61 -6.42 1.07
C VAL A 129 -3.26 -7.23 -0.19
N LEU A 130 -3.21 -6.59 -1.38
CA LEU A 130 -2.91 -7.27 -2.65
C LEU A 130 -1.48 -7.84 -2.72
N ARG A 131 -0.51 -7.23 -2.07
CA ARG A 131 0.88 -7.68 -2.07
C ARG A 131 1.30 -8.46 -0.81
N PHE A 132 0.38 -8.64 0.14
CA PHE A 132 0.68 -9.29 1.42
C PHE A 132 1.23 -10.72 1.24
N GLN A 133 0.63 -11.51 0.34
CA GLN A 133 1.10 -12.86 0.05
C GLN A 133 2.55 -12.87 -0.42
N GLN A 134 2.90 -11.98 -1.36
CA GLN A 134 4.21 -11.96 -2.00
C GLN A 134 5.28 -11.34 -1.10
N ASP A 135 4.95 -10.22 -0.44
CA ASP A 135 5.91 -9.37 0.26
C ASP A 135 6.01 -9.69 1.76
N VAL A 136 5.12 -10.54 2.27
CA VAL A 136 5.12 -10.98 3.67
C VAL A 136 5.13 -12.50 3.75
N VAL A 137 4.04 -13.16 3.37
CA VAL A 137 3.86 -14.61 3.59
C VAL A 137 4.97 -15.44 2.93
N ALA A 138 5.27 -15.16 1.66
CA ALA A 138 6.29 -15.89 0.90
C ALA A 138 7.72 -15.69 1.43
N LEU A 139 7.96 -14.70 2.28
CA LEU A 139 9.26 -14.45 2.91
C LEU A 139 9.45 -15.24 4.21
N HIS A 140 8.41 -15.94 4.66
CA HIS A 140 8.40 -16.78 5.87
C HIS A 140 8.89 -16.04 7.14
N PRO A 141 8.37 -14.85 7.46
CA PRO A 141 8.76 -14.13 8.66
C PRO A 141 8.15 -14.78 9.91
N ARG A 142 8.77 -14.52 11.06
CA ARG A 142 8.16 -14.81 12.36
C ARG A 142 7.18 -13.71 12.79
N VAL A 143 7.45 -12.48 12.38
CA VAL A 143 6.65 -11.30 12.73
C VAL A 143 6.48 -10.40 11.50
N VAL A 144 5.32 -9.81 11.34
CA VAL A 144 5.10 -8.67 10.45
C VAL A 144 4.73 -7.43 11.27
N VAL A 145 5.41 -6.31 11.02
CA VAL A 145 5.08 -4.98 11.55
C VAL A 145 4.35 -4.22 10.46
N ILE A 146 3.13 -3.75 10.73
CA ILE A 146 2.29 -3.03 9.77
C ILE A 146 2.09 -1.59 10.25
N LEU A 147 2.48 -0.63 9.42
CA LEU A 147 2.24 0.80 9.61
C LEU A 147 1.66 1.39 8.33
N ALA A 148 0.38 1.73 8.35
CA ALA A 148 -0.39 2.10 7.16
C ALA A 148 -1.56 3.05 7.48
N GLY A 149 -2.27 3.54 6.46
CA GLY A 149 -3.56 4.23 6.60
C GLY A 149 -3.51 5.75 6.46
N VAL A 150 -2.34 6.39 6.57
CA VAL A 150 -2.22 7.85 6.44
C VAL A 150 -2.58 8.37 5.04
N ASN A 151 -2.32 7.56 4.00
CA ASN A 151 -2.66 7.88 2.62
C ASN A 151 -4.13 7.56 2.29
N ASP A 152 -4.72 6.60 2.98
CA ASP A 152 -6.16 6.30 2.92
C ASP A 152 -6.97 7.48 3.45
N VAL A 153 -6.59 8.01 4.62
CA VAL A 153 -7.21 9.21 5.23
C VAL A 153 -7.03 10.43 4.34
N GLN A 154 -5.87 10.62 3.71
CA GLN A 154 -5.65 11.69 2.72
C GLN A 154 -6.56 11.51 1.49
N GLY A 155 -6.89 10.29 1.14
CA GLY A 155 -7.57 9.97 -0.11
C GLY A 155 -6.66 10.09 -1.32
N PHE A 156 -5.38 9.69 -1.19
CA PHE A 156 -4.37 9.84 -2.25
C PHE A 156 -4.77 9.16 -3.57
N LEU A 157 -5.31 7.96 -3.52
CA LEU A 157 -5.90 7.30 -4.68
C LEU A 157 -7.41 7.54 -4.73
N GLN A 158 -8.09 7.21 -3.64
CA GLN A 158 -9.47 7.55 -3.34
C GLN A 158 -9.60 7.69 -1.82
N ARG A 159 -10.53 8.52 -1.37
CA ARG A 159 -10.81 8.63 0.06
C ARG A 159 -11.54 7.39 0.51
N GLU A 160 -10.92 6.63 1.37
CA GLU A 160 -11.53 5.47 2.00
C GLU A 160 -12.33 5.87 3.25
N THR A 161 -13.34 5.09 3.58
CA THR A 161 -13.99 5.20 4.88
C THR A 161 -13.12 4.53 5.94
N VAL A 162 -13.24 4.96 7.18
CA VAL A 162 -12.57 4.30 8.31
C VAL A 162 -12.87 2.81 8.33
N GLU A 163 -14.13 2.42 8.12
CA GLU A 163 -14.55 1.03 8.03
C GLU A 163 -13.82 0.23 6.94
N THR A 164 -13.59 0.81 5.76
CA THR A 164 -12.82 0.15 4.69
C THR A 164 -11.37 -0.07 5.10
N ILE A 165 -10.76 0.91 5.78
CA ILE A 165 -9.39 0.79 6.31
C ILE A 165 -9.32 -0.33 7.36
N GLU A 166 -10.29 -0.39 8.29
CA GLU A 166 -10.43 -1.44 9.29
C GLU A 166 -10.57 -2.83 8.67
N GLN A 167 -11.36 -2.96 7.59
CA GLN A 167 -11.51 -4.20 6.84
C GLN A 167 -10.19 -4.64 6.19
N ASN A 168 -9.40 -3.71 5.64
CA ASN A 168 -8.10 -4.00 5.07
C ASN A 168 -7.10 -4.47 6.14
N TYR A 169 -7.09 -3.85 7.32
CA TYR A 169 -6.30 -4.32 8.45
C TYR A 169 -6.70 -5.72 8.89
N THR A 170 -8.01 -5.98 8.98
CA THR A 170 -8.55 -7.29 9.34
C THR A 170 -8.13 -8.35 8.31
N ALA A 171 -8.22 -8.05 7.02
CA ALA A 171 -7.80 -8.97 5.96
C ALA A 171 -6.30 -9.33 6.05
N MET A 172 -5.43 -8.34 6.30
CA MET A 172 -3.99 -8.59 6.50
C MET A 172 -3.74 -9.43 7.77
N ALA A 173 -4.50 -9.17 8.84
CA ALA A 173 -4.40 -9.93 10.08
C ALA A 173 -4.82 -11.40 9.89
N ASP A 174 -5.94 -11.64 9.22
CA ASP A 174 -6.43 -13.01 8.95
C ASP A 174 -5.44 -13.80 8.06
N MET A 175 -4.81 -13.14 7.09
CA MET A 175 -3.74 -13.75 6.30
C MET A 175 -2.52 -14.11 7.14
N ALA A 176 -2.07 -13.22 8.03
CA ALA A 176 -0.96 -13.48 8.93
C ALA A 176 -1.26 -14.65 9.89
N ASP A 177 -2.43 -14.65 10.51
CA ASP A 177 -2.87 -15.71 11.41
C ASP A 177 -2.94 -17.08 10.71
N ARG A 178 -3.48 -17.12 9.48
CA ARG A 178 -3.55 -18.34 8.67
C ARG A 178 -2.18 -18.97 8.42
N HIS A 179 -1.14 -18.14 8.36
CA HIS A 179 0.24 -18.57 8.10
C HIS A 179 1.13 -18.62 9.36
N GLY A 180 0.56 -18.45 10.55
CA GLY A 180 1.31 -18.52 11.80
C GLY A 180 2.30 -17.37 11.98
N ILE A 181 2.09 -16.23 11.33
CA ILE A 181 2.93 -15.03 11.43
C ILE A 181 2.40 -14.15 12.57
N ALA A 182 3.26 -13.80 13.52
CA ALA A 182 2.89 -12.89 14.60
C ALA A 182 2.75 -11.46 14.07
N LEU A 183 1.84 -10.68 14.66
CA LEU A 183 1.48 -9.34 14.21
C LEU A 183 1.87 -8.27 15.21
N VAL A 184 2.45 -7.20 14.67
CA VAL A 184 2.60 -5.93 15.33
C VAL A 184 1.92 -4.86 14.48
N PHE A 185 0.96 -4.14 15.05
CA PHE A 185 0.40 -2.97 14.40
C PHE A 185 0.99 -1.70 15.02
N GLY A 186 1.62 -0.87 14.17
CA GLY A 186 2.06 0.46 14.56
C GLY A 186 0.90 1.45 14.49
N SER A 187 0.75 2.30 15.52
CA SER A 187 -0.17 3.42 15.44
C SER A 187 0.21 4.34 14.28
N LEU A 188 -0.78 4.90 13.59
CA LEU A 188 -0.57 6.01 12.67
C LEU A 188 0.09 7.16 13.43
N LEU A 189 1.06 7.81 12.78
CA LEU A 189 1.78 8.92 13.41
C LEU A 189 0.90 10.17 13.49
N PRO A 190 1.12 11.05 14.46
CA PRO A 190 0.55 12.38 14.41
C PRO A 190 1.10 13.12 13.18
N VAL A 191 0.38 14.12 12.71
CA VAL A 191 0.79 15.04 11.64
C VAL A 191 0.89 16.45 12.18
N ASN A 192 1.59 17.36 11.48
CA ASN A 192 1.59 18.78 11.84
C ASN A 192 1.55 19.72 10.63
N ASN A 193 1.36 21.01 10.89
CA ASN A 193 1.39 22.08 9.90
C ASN A 193 2.32 23.22 10.30
N TYR A 194 3.41 22.94 11.00
CA TYR A 194 4.28 23.94 11.61
C TYR A 194 5.26 24.60 10.64
N THR A 195 5.36 24.12 9.42
CA THR A 195 6.23 24.66 8.37
C THR A 195 5.39 25.11 7.18
N GLU A 196 5.94 25.96 6.32
CA GLU A 196 5.26 26.34 5.07
C GLU A 196 5.01 25.15 4.16
N GLN A 197 5.93 24.17 4.15
CA GLN A 197 5.77 22.94 3.39
C GLN A 197 4.61 22.06 3.91
N ALA A 198 4.31 22.16 5.19
CA ALA A 198 3.29 21.35 5.87
C ALA A 198 1.94 22.07 6.03
N LYS A 199 1.78 23.30 5.56
CA LYS A 199 0.62 24.16 5.87
C LYS A 199 -0.75 23.51 5.59
N ASP A 200 -0.84 22.69 4.57
CA ASP A 200 -2.10 22.07 4.12
C ASP A 200 -2.31 20.65 4.69
N VAL A 201 -1.36 20.12 5.45
CA VAL A 201 -1.37 18.73 5.92
C VAL A 201 -2.60 18.40 6.77
N LEU A 202 -3.00 19.30 7.67
CA LEU A 202 -4.14 19.05 8.56
C LEU A 202 -5.49 19.06 7.82
N SER A 203 -5.59 19.79 6.71
CA SER A 203 -6.79 19.78 5.87
C SER A 203 -6.89 18.51 5.02
N GLU A 204 -5.76 17.90 4.71
CA GLU A 204 -5.68 16.65 3.95
C GLU A 204 -5.76 15.41 4.83
N ARG A 205 -5.17 15.47 6.02
CA ARG A 205 -5.07 14.38 6.99
C ARG A 205 -5.60 14.84 8.33
N ASN A 206 -6.91 14.68 8.52
CA ASN A 206 -7.59 15.12 9.72
C ASN A 206 -7.04 14.39 10.97
N PRO A 207 -6.44 15.11 11.94
CA PRO A 207 -5.89 14.48 13.15
C PRO A 207 -6.93 13.72 13.98
N ALA A 208 -8.21 14.10 13.93
CA ALA A 208 -9.27 13.39 14.62
C ALA A 208 -9.55 12.02 13.98
N GLU A 209 -9.51 11.92 12.64
CA GLU A 209 -9.66 10.65 11.93
C GLU A 209 -8.47 9.71 12.21
N LEU A 210 -7.25 10.25 12.23
CA LEU A 210 -6.05 9.46 12.59
C LEU A 210 -6.13 8.91 14.02
N ARG A 211 -6.61 9.72 14.98
CA ARG A 211 -6.81 9.26 16.35
C ARG A 211 -7.89 8.19 16.45
N ALA A 212 -9.04 8.41 15.81
CA ALA A 212 -10.13 7.43 15.81
C ALA A 212 -9.67 6.08 15.25
N LEU A 213 -8.88 6.08 14.17
CA LEU A 213 -8.31 4.86 13.61
C LEU A 213 -7.29 4.21 14.57
N ASN A 214 -6.48 4.99 15.27
CA ASN A 214 -5.57 4.48 16.29
C ASN A 214 -6.31 3.87 17.48
N ASP A 215 -7.40 4.49 17.92
CA ASP A 215 -8.22 3.97 19.03
C ASP A 215 -8.86 2.63 18.66
N TRP A 216 -9.41 2.53 17.44
CA TRP A 216 -9.92 1.27 16.91
C TRP A 216 -8.79 0.22 16.82
N LEU A 217 -7.64 0.56 16.22
CA LEU A 217 -6.53 -0.36 16.01
C LEU A 217 -5.98 -0.90 17.34
N LYS A 218 -5.90 -0.05 18.36
CA LYS A 218 -5.52 -0.45 19.72
C LYS A 218 -6.51 -1.45 20.31
N GLY A 219 -7.82 -1.19 20.16
CA GLY A 219 -8.87 -2.10 20.57
C GLY A 219 -8.86 -3.43 19.80
N PHE A 220 -8.64 -3.37 18.50
CA PHE A 220 -8.50 -4.53 17.62
C PHE A 220 -7.32 -5.42 18.05
N CYS A 221 -6.15 -4.82 18.31
CA CYS A 221 -4.99 -5.55 18.80
C CYS A 221 -5.27 -6.22 20.16
N ALA A 222 -5.86 -5.50 21.10
CA ALA A 222 -6.21 -6.04 22.41
C ALA A 222 -7.20 -7.21 22.30
N GLY A 223 -8.22 -7.10 21.44
CA GLY A 223 -9.23 -8.14 21.23
C GLY A 223 -8.71 -9.41 20.53
N ARG A 224 -7.67 -9.29 19.72
CA ARG A 224 -7.07 -10.39 18.95
C ARG A 224 -5.76 -10.91 19.55
N GLY A 225 -5.22 -10.27 20.59
CA GLY A 225 -3.94 -10.64 21.19
C GLY A 225 -2.71 -10.25 20.34
N TYR A 226 -2.85 -9.25 19.49
CA TYR A 226 -1.73 -8.73 18.69
C TYR A 226 -0.94 -7.68 19.47
N ALA A 227 0.34 -7.53 19.16
CA ALA A 227 1.14 -6.44 19.73
C ALA A 227 0.81 -5.10 19.05
N TYR A 228 0.82 -4.04 19.84
CA TYR A 228 0.56 -2.67 19.41
C TYR A 228 1.75 -1.77 19.69
N ALA A 229 2.35 -1.19 18.67
CA ALA A 229 3.46 -0.25 18.80
C ALA A 229 2.93 1.19 18.82
N ASP A 230 2.84 1.79 19.99
CA ASP A 230 2.29 3.14 20.19
C ASP A 230 3.31 4.24 19.82
N TYR A 231 3.52 4.45 18.53
CA TYR A 231 4.37 5.54 18.04
C TYR A 231 3.72 6.91 18.28
N TYR A 232 2.38 6.98 18.16
CA TYR A 232 1.64 8.23 18.27
C TYR A 232 1.95 8.95 19.57
N SER A 233 1.81 8.27 20.70
CA SER A 233 2.01 8.85 22.03
C SER A 233 3.43 9.37 22.27
N ALA A 234 4.42 8.75 21.62
CA ALA A 234 5.82 9.19 21.75
C ALA A 234 6.17 10.41 20.87
N LEU A 235 5.45 10.60 19.77
CA LEU A 235 5.74 11.63 18.76
C LEU A 235 4.83 12.87 18.85
N VAL A 236 3.71 12.78 19.58
CA VAL A 236 2.73 13.85 19.70
C VAL A 236 3.19 14.92 20.68
N ASP A 237 2.87 16.19 20.38
CA ASP A 237 3.03 17.34 21.28
C ASP A 237 1.77 17.61 22.12
N ASP A 238 1.81 18.69 22.91
CA ASP A 238 0.71 19.13 23.77
C ASP A 238 -0.54 19.61 23.01
N LYS A 239 -0.42 19.85 21.70
CA LYS A 239 -1.53 20.24 20.82
C LYS A 239 -2.13 19.05 20.07
N GLY A 240 -1.63 17.85 20.30
CA GLY A 240 -2.07 16.64 19.58
C GLY A 240 -1.50 16.53 18.16
N LEU A 241 -0.42 17.24 17.85
CA LEU A 241 0.24 17.27 16.55
C LEU A 241 1.65 16.66 16.67
N MET A 242 2.26 16.28 15.55
CA MET A 242 3.66 15.79 15.57
C MET A 242 4.59 16.90 16.07
N LYS A 243 5.48 16.57 17.01
CA LYS A 243 6.49 17.50 17.51
C LYS A 243 7.24 18.16 16.35
N ARG A 244 7.41 19.48 16.43
CA ARG A 244 7.95 20.32 15.35
C ARG A 244 9.26 19.80 14.76
N ASP A 245 10.19 19.36 15.62
CA ASP A 245 11.55 18.99 15.23
C ASP A 245 11.64 17.57 14.66
N LEU A 246 10.53 16.84 14.62
CA LEU A 246 10.51 15.46 14.15
C LEU A 246 10.13 15.32 12.66
N THR A 247 9.69 16.39 12.01
CA THR A 247 9.31 16.38 10.59
C THR A 247 9.52 17.76 9.96
N ILE A 248 9.72 17.80 8.63
CA ILE A 248 9.74 19.04 7.85
C ILE A 248 8.45 19.21 7.07
N ASP A 249 7.94 18.13 6.49
CA ASP A 249 6.75 18.11 5.65
C ASP A 249 5.44 17.83 6.41
N GLY A 250 5.54 17.71 7.73
CA GLY A 250 4.39 17.49 8.61
C GLY A 250 3.91 16.03 8.69
N ILE A 251 4.56 15.10 7.97
CA ILE A 251 4.11 13.72 7.82
C ILE A 251 5.25 12.73 8.11
N HIS A 252 6.37 12.88 7.40
CA HIS A 252 7.46 11.93 7.43
C HIS A 252 8.42 12.21 8.56
N PRO A 253 8.69 11.23 9.43
CA PRO A 253 9.66 11.39 10.51
C PRO A 253 11.06 11.69 9.95
N LEU A 254 11.73 12.62 10.57
CA LEU A 254 13.17 12.77 10.44
C LEU A 254 13.88 11.64 11.22
N ARG A 255 15.20 11.57 11.09
CA ARG A 255 16.04 10.60 11.80
C ARG A 255 15.73 10.53 13.31
N ALA A 256 15.49 11.69 13.95
CA ALA A 256 15.12 11.75 15.37
C ALA A 256 13.80 11.06 15.67
N GLY A 257 12.79 11.21 14.78
CA GLY A 257 11.51 10.51 14.91
C GLY A 257 11.66 8.99 14.82
N TYR A 258 12.40 8.49 13.83
CA TYR A 258 12.68 7.05 13.73
C TYR A 258 13.49 6.51 14.92
N ALA A 259 14.40 7.30 15.50
CA ALA A 259 15.13 6.93 16.70
C ALA A 259 14.21 6.76 17.93
N ILE A 260 13.11 7.53 18.00
CA ILE A 260 12.07 7.36 19.02
C ILE A 260 11.21 6.12 18.73
N MET A 261 10.87 5.89 17.47
CA MET A 261 10.02 4.75 17.05
C MET A 261 10.71 3.39 17.22
N ALA A 262 12.02 3.33 17.01
CA ALA A 262 12.76 2.07 16.97
C ALA A 262 12.65 1.24 18.27
N PRO A 263 12.88 1.74 19.47
CA PRO A 263 12.72 0.96 20.69
C PRO A 263 11.27 0.52 20.95
N ILE A 264 10.28 1.30 20.50
CA ILE A 264 8.86 0.95 20.61
C ILE A 264 8.53 -0.23 19.67
N ALA A 265 9.05 -0.19 18.44
CA ALA A 265 8.90 -1.31 17.50
C ALA A 265 9.56 -2.58 18.04
N GLU A 266 10.79 -2.48 18.56
CA GLU A 266 11.53 -3.61 19.10
C GLU A 266 10.78 -4.26 20.26
N ALA A 267 10.30 -3.48 21.22
CA ALA A 267 9.52 -4.00 22.36
C ALA A 267 8.23 -4.72 21.90
N ALA A 268 7.51 -4.17 20.91
CA ALA A 268 6.32 -4.79 20.36
C ALA A 268 6.63 -6.08 19.57
N ILE A 269 7.77 -6.12 18.86
CA ILE A 269 8.24 -7.33 18.15
C ILE A 269 8.59 -8.43 19.15
N GLU A 270 9.31 -8.10 20.24
CA GLU A 270 9.63 -9.06 21.29
C GLU A 270 8.36 -9.60 21.94
N GLN A 271 7.40 -8.74 22.30
CA GLN A 271 6.09 -9.16 22.81
C GLN A 271 5.40 -10.13 21.83
N ALA A 272 5.38 -9.83 20.54
CA ALA A 272 4.75 -10.67 19.52
C ALA A 272 5.44 -12.03 19.38
N LEU A 273 6.76 -12.11 19.56
CA LEU A 273 7.54 -13.35 19.51
C LEU A 273 7.29 -14.24 20.73
N ASP A 274 7.02 -13.67 21.91
CA ASP A 274 6.81 -14.40 23.16
C ASP A 274 5.38 -14.99 23.27
N THR A 275 4.45 -14.47 22.49
CA THR A 275 3.04 -14.91 22.51
C THR A 275 2.74 -16.08 21.58
N ARG A 276 3.76 -16.58 20.85
CA ARG A 276 3.61 -17.71 19.88
C ARG A 276 4.70 -18.80 20.02
#